data_41efa7f4e0f8d4d9592db15e83ec4f2f
#
_entry.id   41efa7f4e0f8d4d9592db15e83ec4f2f
#
_cell.length_a   1.000
_cell.length_b   1.000
_cell.length_c   1.000
_cell.angle_alpha   90.00
_cell.angle_beta   90.00
_cell.angle_gamma   90.00
#
_symmetry.space_group_name_H-M   'P 1'
#
loop_
_entity.id
_entity.type
_entity.pdbx_description
1 polymer ?
#
loop_
_entity_poly.entity_id
_entity_poly.type
_entity_poly.pdbx_seq_one_letter_code
_entity_poly.pdbx_strand_id
1 'polypeptide(L)'
;NYFVDSDKNSDFLNSRRKFVSQIGLGIAAVPFLSLIYGVTIGKYNFKVIKQRIFFPDLPEAFDGFTITQISDVHSGSFDNPEKINYAIDLVNEQNSDLIVFTGDIVNTDAKEMHPWIATFNRIKKHKYGKYSVLGNHDYGEYVTWPSEAAKENNFKAIKSLYGEIGFNLLLNE
;
A
#
# COMPACT_ATOMS: atom_id res chain seq x y z
N ASN A 1 -53.17 7.52 -45.72
CA ASN A 1 -53.01 7.22 -44.27
C ASN A 1 -51.84 6.27 -43.91
N TYR A 2 -50.87 6.04 -44.82
CA TYR A 2 -49.70 5.13 -44.59
C TYR A 2 -48.41 5.88 -44.16
N PHE A 3 -48.40 7.22 -44.16
CA PHE A 3 -47.16 8.00 -43.91
C PHE A 3 -47.04 8.51 -42.47
N VAL A 4 -48.06 8.39 -41.62
CA VAL A 4 -48.04 8.94 -40.26
C VAL A 4 -47.53 7.92 -39.19
N ASP A 5 -47.45 6.64 -39.54
CA ASP A 5 -47.06 5.57 -38.60
C ASP A 5 -45.55 5.27 -38.59
N SER A 6 -44.79 5.71 -39.61
CA SER A 6 -43.35 5.47 -39.65
C SER A 6 -42.56 6.40 -38.73
N ASP A 7 -43.03 7.62 -38.51
CA ASP A 7 -42.35 8.61 -37.67
C ASP A 7 -42.45 8.26 -36.19
N LYS A 8 -43.63 7.82 -35.73
CA LYS A 8 -43.83 7.36 -34.35
C LYS A 8 -43.01 6.11 -33.99
N ASN A 9 -42.81 5.22 -34.97
CA ASN A 9 -42.05 4.02 -34.79
C ASN A 9 -40.56 4.30 -34.73
N SER A 10 -40.07 5.27 -35.51
CA SER A 10 -38.67 5.72 -35.49
C SER A 10 -38.31 6.41 -34.15
N ASP A 11 -39.21 7.25 -33.62
CA ASP A 11 -38.98 7.94 -32.34
C ASP A 11 -39.00 6.96 -31.15
N PHE A 12 -39.88 5.96 -31.18
CA PHE A 12 -39.94 4.90 -30.16
C PHE A 12 -38.68 4.04 -30.18
N LEU A 13 -38.19 3.63 -31.36
CA LEU A 13 -36.95 2.86 -31.49
C LEU A 13 -35.73 3.66 -31.06
N ASN A 14 -35.67 4.94 -31.37
CA ASN A 14 -34.61 5.86 -30.94
C ASN A 14 -34.60 6.01 -29.42
N SER A 15 -35.77 6.14 -28.81
CA SER A 15 -35.92 6.23 -27.33
C SER A 15 -35.43 4.97 -26.65
N ARG A 16 -35.79 3.79 -27.14
CA ARG A 16 -35.33 2.49 -26.60
C ARG A 16 -33.81 2.31 -26.75
N ARG A 17 -33.25 2.63 -27.91
CA ARG A 17 -31.80 2.57 -28.15
C ARG A 17 -31.06 3.51 -27.18
N LYS A 18 -31.55 4.72 -26.98
CA LYS A 18 -30.99 5.70 -26.07
C LYS A 18 -31.04 5.18 -24.61
N PHE A 19 -32.15 4.59 -24.21
CA PHE A 19 -32.33 4.00 -22.89
C PHE A 19 -31.36 2.83 -22.64
N VAL A 20 -31.25 1.89 -23.57
CA VAL A 20 -30.31 0.76 -23.49
C VAL A 20 -28.86 1.23 -23.45
N SER A 21 -28.52 2.26 -24.28
CA SER A 21 -27.18 2.85 -24.26
C SER A 21 -26.85 3.54 -22.94
N GLN A 22 -27.81 4.22 -22.34
CA GLN A 22 -27.62 4.85 -21.02
C GLN A 22 -27.43 3.83 -19.90
N ILE A 23 -28.19 2.73 -19.91
CA ILE A 23 -28.00 1.62 -18.96
C ILE A 23 -26.61 1.00 -19.19
N GLY A 24 -26.25 0.69 -20.42
CA GLY A 24 -24.94 0.12 -20.74
C GLY A 24 -23.79 1.02 -20.28
N LEU A 25 -23.91 2.33 -20.51
CA LEU A 25 -22.94 3.32 -20.05
C LEU A 25 -22.86 3.37 -18.51
N GLY A 26 -24.02 3.34 -17.83
CA GLY A 26 -24.07 3.30 -16.36
C GLY A 26 -23.39 2.07 -15.78
N ILE A 27 -23.65 0.89 -16.34
CA ILE A 27 -23.00 -0.37 -15.93
C ILE A 27 -21.48 -0.31 -16.18
N ALA A 28 -21.05 0.21 -17.33
CA ALA A 28 -19.63 0.34 -17.67
C ALA A 28 -18.91 1.39 -16.79
N ALA A 29 -19.61 2.43 -16.34
CA ALA A 29 -19.03 3.46 -15.50
C ALA A 29 -18.62 2.96 -14.10
N VAL A 30 -19.33 1.98 -13.54
CA VAL A 30 -19.07 1.47 -12.17
C VAL A 30 -17.64 0.94 -12.01
N PRO A 31 -17.16 -0.04 -12.81
CA PRO A 31 -15.78 -0.53 -12.64
C PRO A 31 -14.74 0.56 -12.93
N PHE A 32 -14.99 1.44 -13.90
CA PHE A 32 -14.09 2.54 -14.24
C PHE A 32 -13.95 3.55 -13.10
N LEU A 33 -15.08 4.01 -12.52
CA LEU A 33 -15.07 4.93 -11.38
C LEU A 33 -14.47 4.27 -10.13
N SER A 34 -14.71 2.98 -9.92
CA SER A 34 -14.12 2.22 -8.81
C SER A 34 -12.59 2.15 -8.95
N LEU A 35 -12.08 1.95 -10.15
CA LEU A 35 -10.64 1.96 -10.43
C LEU A 35 -10.03 3.33 -10.16
N ILE A 36 -10.65 4.40 -10.67
CA ILE A 36 -10.19 5.78 -10.42
C ILE A 36 -10.17 6.07 -8.92
N TYR A 37 -11.25 5.72 -8.20
CA TYR A 37 -11.30 5.88 -6.74
C TYR A 37 -10.17 5.11 -6.05
N GLY A 38 -9.94 3.85 -6.41
CA GLY A 38 -8.87 3.02 -5.85
C GLY A 38 -7.49 3.64 -6.03
N VAL A 39 -7.18 4.10 -7.25
CA VAL A 39 -5.86 4.67 -7.58
C VAL A 39 -5.64 6.05 -6.96
N THR A 40 -6.68 6.88 -6.82
CA THR A 40 -6.53 8.27 -6.35
C THR A 40 -6.71 8.43 -4.85
N ILE A 41 -7.75 7.82 -4.29
CA ILE A 41 -8.16 7.99 -2.89
C ILE A 41 -7.89 6.72 -2.09
N GLY A 42 -8.25 5.56 -2.63
CA GLY A 42 -8.23 4.28 -1.93
C GLY A 42 -6.84 3.89 -1.43
N LYS A 43 -5.80 4.12 -2.24
CA LYS A 43 -4.40 3.80 -1.88
C LYS A 43 -3.87 4.53 -0.64
N TYR A 44 -4.49 5.66 -0.27
CA TYR A 44 -4.12 6.46 0.90
C TYR A 44 -5.15 6.39 2.05
N ASN A 45 -6.10 5.48 1.96
CA ASN A 45 -7.08 5.26 3.03
C ASN A 45 -6.48 4.37 4.14
N PHE A 46 -5.41 4.85 4.76
CA PHE A 46 -4.74 4.14 5.85
C PHE A 46 -5.69 3.88 7.01
N LYS A 47 -5.63 2.66 7.55
CA LYS A 47 -6.45 2.23 8.70
C LYS A 47 -5.58 1.51 9.71
N VAL A 48 -5.82 1.81 10.98
CA VAL A 48 -5.25 1.05 12.08
C VAL A 48 -6.20 -0.12 12.40
N ILE A 49 -5.71 -1.34 12.22
CA ILE A 49 -6.44 -2.56 12.57
C ILE A 49 -5.89 -3.06 13.90
N LYS A 50 -6.74 -3.15 14.91
CA LYS A 50 -6.36 -3.66 16.24
C LYS A 50 -6.84 -5.09 16.39
N GLN A 51 -5.89 -5.99 16.62
CA GLN A 51 -6.14 -7.42 16.84
C GLN A 51 -5.62 -7.81 18.23
N ARG A 52 -6.49 -8.37 19.08
CA ARG A 52 -6.07 -8.97 20.34
C ARG A 52 -5.86 -10.46 20.13
N ILE A 53 -4.70 -10.95 20.56
CA ILE A 53 -4.34 -12.35 20.47
C ILE A 53 -4.20 -12.89 21.89
N PHE A 54 -4.73 -14.08 22.13
CA PHE A 54 -4.69 -14.74 23.44
C PHE A 54 -3.85 -16.01 23.36
N PHE A 55 -2.91 -16.14 24.27
CA PHE A 55 -2.11 -17.35 24.44
C PHE A 55 -2.28 -17.85 25.87
N PRO A 56 -2.75 -19.10 26.09
CA PRO A 56 -2.99 -19.65 27.42
C PRO A 56 -1.72 -19.75 28.28
N ASP A 57 -0.58 -19.88 27.64
CA ASP A 57 0.75 -20.06 28.21
C ASP A 57 1.65 -18.82 28.10
N LEU A 58 1.05 -17.64 27.79
CA LEU A 58 1.79 -16.41 27.71
C LEU A 58 2.39 -16.07 29.08
N PRO A 59 3.72 -15.85 29.17
CA PRO A 59 4.34 -15.40 30.42
C PRO A 59 3.71 -14.07 30.86
N GLU A 60 3.44 -13.93 32.18
CA GLU A 60 2.76 -12.76 32.76
C GLU A 60 3.43 -11.43 32.37
N ALA A 61 4.75 -11.41 32.19
CA ALA A 61 5.50 -10.23 31.76
C ALA A 61 5.11 -9.70 30.36
N PHE A 62 4.42 -10.50 29.55
CA PHE A 62 3.94 -10.14 28.22
C PHE A 62 2.42 -9.87 28.18
N ASP A 63 1.72 -9.97 29.31
CA ASP A 63 0.30 -9.60 29.32
C ASP A 63 0.14 -8.11 29.03
N GLY A 64 -0.69 -7.80 28.03
CA GLY A 64 -0.87 -6.43 27.54
C GLY A 64 0.25 -5.89 26.65
N PHE A 65 1.26 -6.70 26.29
CA PHE A 65 2.31 -6.29 25.36
C PHE A 65 1.75 -5.94 23.98
N THR A 66 2.19 -4.82 23.42
CA THR A 66 1.66 -4.29 22.16
C THR A 66 2.72 -4.23 21.07
N ILE A 67 2.33 -4.64 19.87
CA ILE A 67 3.19 -4.61 18.68
C ILE A 67 2.48 -3.80 17.58
N THR A 68 3.17 -2.82 17.02
CA THR A 68 2.74 -2.19 15.76
C THR A 68 3.47 -2.86 14.61
N GLN A 69 2.71 -3.35 13.64
CA GLN A 69 3.25 -3.92 12.41
C GLN A 69 3.03 -2.96 11.24
N ILE A 70 4.10 -2.74 10.46
CA ILE A 70 4.09 -2.09 9.15
C ILE A 70 4.50 -3.14 8.13
N SER A 71 3.83 -3.16 6.97
CA SER A 71 4.13 -4.10 5.88
C SER A 71 3.85 -3.46 4.54
N ASP A 72 4.47 -3.98 3.47
CA ASP A 72 4.10 -3.71 2.08
C ASP A 72 4.05 -2.19 1.76
N VAL A 73 5.09 -1.48 2.13
CA VAL A 73 5.20 -0.03 1.96
C VAL A 73 5.26 0.36 0.48
N HIS A 74 6.02 -0.40 -0.34
CA HIS A 74 6.12 -0.17 -1.78
C HIS A 74 6.34 1.30 -2.14
N SER A 75 7.40 1.89 -1.59
CA SER A 75 7.68 3.33 -1.64
C SER A 75 7.74 3.93 -3.05
N GLY A 76 8.04 3.12 -4.07
CA GLY A 76 7.99 3.52 -5.48
C GLY A 76 6.58 3.88 -5.98
N SER A 77 5.55 3.52 -5.23
CA SER A 77 4.14 3.85 -5.55
C SER A 77 3.66 5.15 -4.89
N PHE A 78 4.50 5.82 -4.12
CA PHE A 78 4.14 7.03 -3.39
C PHE A 78 4.27 8.27 -4.27
N ASP A 79 3.26 9.12 -4.22
CA ASP A 79 3.19 10.39 -4.96
C ASP A 79 2.66 11.57 -4.11
N ASN A 80 2.32 11.33 -2.84
CA ASN A 80 1.72 12.33 -1.96
C ASN A 80 2.40 12.37 -0.58
N PRO A 81 3.34 13.32 -0.36
CA PRO A 81 4.07 13.42 0.91
C PRO A 81 3.18 13.66 2.13
N GLU A 82 2.08 14.42 2.00
CA GLU A 82 1.17 14.70 3.12
C GLU A 82 0.50 13.43 3.61
N LYS A 83 0.08 12.56 2.68
CA LYS A 83 -0.54 11.28 3.01
C LYS A 83 0.43 10.33 3.67
N ILE A 84 1.69 10.28 3.23
CA ILE A 84 2.72 9.46 3.87
C ILE A 84 3.07 10.00 5.25
N ASN A 85 3.20 11.33 5.41
CA ASN A 85 3.37 11.93 6.73
C ASN A 85 2.23 11.57 7.69
N TYR A 86 0.98 11.62 7.22
CA TYR A 86 -0.18 11.18 8.00
C TYR A 86 -0.09 9.70 8.40
N ALA A 87 0.36 8.81 7.50
CA ALA A 87 0.57 7.39 7.82
C ALA A 87 1.60 7.22 8.96
N ILE A 88 2.71 7.96 8.91
CA ILE A 88 3.74 7.93 9.96
C ILE A 88 3.19 8.46 11.29
N ASP A 89 2.35 9.50 11.25
CA ASP A 89 1.70 10.02 12.46
C ASP A 89 0.75 8.97 13.07
N LEU A 90 -0.04 8.25 12.25
CA LEU A 90 -0.86 7.13 12.71
C LEU A 90 -0.03 6.02 13.38
N VAL A 91 1.13 5.68 12.82
CA VAL A 91 2.06 4.72 13.43
C VAL A 91 2.53 5.22 14.81
N ASN A 92 2.94 6.48 14.89
CA ASN A 92 3.43 7.08 16.12
C ASN A 92 2.37 7.20 17.23
N GLU A 93 1.09 7.35 16.84
CA GLU A 93 -0.03 7.43 17.78
C GLU A 93 -0.31 6.11 18.50
N GLN A 94 0.14 4.97 17.94
CA GLN A 94 -0.13 3.68 18.57
C GLN A 94 0.63 3.48 19.89
N ASN A 95 1.77 4.16 20.08
CA ASN A 95 2.59 4.09 21.30
C ASN A 95 2.86 2.64 21.78
N SER A 96 3.04 1.73 20.85
CA SER A 96 3.26 0.30 21.14
C SER A 96 4.63 0.05 21.78
N ASP A 97 4.77 -1.11 22.41
CA ASP A 97 6.02 -1.52 23.06
C ASP A 97 7.11 -1.84 22.05
N LEU A 98 6.73 -2.38 20.90
CA LEU A 98 7.60 -2.83 19.82
C LEU A 98 7.03 -2.41 18.47
N ILE A 99 7.88 -2.09 17.50
CA ILE A 99 7.52 -1.96 16.08
C ILE A 99 8.22 -3.04 15.26
N VAL A 100 7.48 -3.67 14.35
CA VAL A 100 8.00 -4.60 13.36
C VAL A 100 7.64 -4.16 11.95
N PHE A 101 8.60 -4.28 11.03
CA PHE A 101 8.40 -4.01 9.61
C PHE A 101 8.63 -5.31 8.84
N THR A 102 7.59 -5.85 8.22
CA THR A 102 7.62 -7.19 7.65
C THR A 102 7.96 -7.21 6.16
N GLY A 103 8.70 -6.20 5.69
CA GLY A 103 9.32 -6.20 4.36
C GLY A 103 8.53 -5.44 3.30
N ASP A 104 9.01 -5.53 2.07
CA ASP A 104 8.52 -4.82 0.88
C ASP A 104 8.57 -3.29 1.05
N ILE A 105 9.77 -2.80 1.40
CA ILE A 105 10.00 -1.34 1.56
C ILE A 105 9.96 -0.62 0.21
N VAL A 106 10.35 -1.29 -0.87
CA VAL A 106 10.37 -0.78 -2.25
C VAL A 106 9.52 -1.67 -3.17
N ASN A 107 9.23 -1.19 -4.40
CA ASN A 107 8.70 -2.05 -5.44
C ASN A 107 9.83 -2.93 -6.03
N THR A 108 11.03 -2.34 -6.20
CA THR A 108 12.17 -3.03 -6.83
C THR A 108 13.52 -2.36 -6.55
N ASP A 109 13.62 -1.03 -6.70
CA ASP A 109 14.88 -0.26 -6.65
C ASP A 109 15.00 0.52 -5.33
N ALA A 110 16.15 0.42 -4.68
CA ALA A 110 16.45 1.14 -3.45
C ALA A 110 16.22 2.67 -3.57
N LYS A 111 16.40 3.24 -4.76
CA LYS A 111 16.20 4.67 -5.02
C LYS A 111 14.77 5.12 -4.77
N GLU A 112 13.80 4.23 -4.88
CA GLU A 112 12.39 4.53 -4.64
C GLU A 112 12.15 5.06 -3.21
N MET A 113 12.96 4.59 -2.24
CA MET A 113 12.84 5.00 -0.84
C MET A 113 13.57 6.32 -0.53
N HIS A 114 14.52 6.76 -1.34
CA HIS A 114 15.34 7.94 -1.03
C HIS A 114 14.52 9.20 -0.70
N PRO A 115 13.44 9.56 -1.42
CA PRO A 115 12.61 10.73 -1.09
C PRO A 115 11.90 10.62 0.25
N TRP A 116 11.75 9.41 0.80
CA TRP A 116 10.92 9.09 1.95
C TRP A 116 11.71 8.82 3.23
N ILE A 117 13.05 8.67 3.16
CA ILE A 117 13.90 8.37 4.30
C ILE A 117 13.64 9.34 5.45
N ALA A 118 13.63 10.66 5.18
CA ALA A 118 13.38 11.68 6.21
C ALA A 118 12.00 11.53 6.87
N THR A 119 10.99 11.16 6.10
CA THR A 119 9.62 10.93 6.59
C THR A 119 9.58 9.69 7.50
N PHE A 120 10.18 8.57 7.08
CA PHE A 120 10.20 7.33 7.86
C PHE A 120 11.07 7.43 9.11
N ASN A 121 12.11 8.27 9.09
CA ASN A 121 12.90 8.59 10.29
C ASN A 121 12.10 9.27 11.41
N ARG A 122 10.90 9.81 11.10
CA ARG A 122 9.98 10.34 12.12
C ARG A 122 9.30 9.25 12.95
N ILE A 123 9.39 7.97 12.55
CA ILE A 123 8.89 6.85 13.37
C ILE A 123 9.67 6.81 14.66
N LYS A 124 8.98 7.08 15.78
CA LYS A 124 9.58 7.18 17.11
C LYS A 124 10.26 5.88 17.54
N LYS A 125 11.23 6.00 18.41
CA LYS A 125 11.82 4.84 19.07
C LYS A 125 10.80 4.26 20.05
N HIS A 126 10.62 2.94 20.01
CA HIS A 126 9.77 2.19 20.94
C HIS A 126 10.60 1.55 22.05
N LYS A 127 9.92 1.17 23.16
CA LYS A 127 10.58 0.65 24.37
C LYS A 127 11.52 -0.53 24.07
N TYR A 128 11.07 -1.46 23.21
CA TYR A 128 11.83 -2.65 22.85
C TYR A 128 12.45 -2.57 21.45
N GLY A 129 12.38 -1.40 20.81
CA GLY A 129 13.05 -1.14 19.54
C GLY A 129 12.16 -1.22 18.32
N LYS A 130 12.82 -1.13 17.17
CA LYS A 130 12.24 -1.24 15.82
C LYS A 130 13.00 -2.34 15.08
N TYR A 131 12.32 -3.37 14.62
CA TYR A 131 12.91 -4.49 13.91
C TYR A 131 12.26 -4.68 12.55
N SER A 132 13.01 -5.22 11.61
CA SER A 132 12.52 -5.50 10.27
C SER A 132 13.01 -6.83 9.75
N VAL A 133 12.29 -7.37 8.78
CA VAL A 133 12.72 -8.47 7.91
C VAL A 133 12.53 -8.05 6.47
N LEU A 134 13.14 -8.76 5.52
CA LEU A 134 12.96 -8.51 4.10
C LEU A 134 11.66 -9.14 3.59
N GLY A 135 10.96 -8.44 2.70
CA GLY A 135 9.88 -8.99 1.90
C GLY A 135 10.37 -9.49 0.54
N ASN A 136 9.47 -10.04 -0.25
CA ASN A 136 9.83 -10.63 -1.55
C ASN A 136 10.25 -9.58 -2.59
N HIS A 137 9.70 -8.38 -2.56
CA HIS A 137 10.10 -7.29 -3.44
C HIS A 137 11.52 -6.76 -3.16
N ASP A 138 11.95 -6.85 -1.91
CA ASP A 138 13.28 -6.38 -1.49
C ASP A 138 14.43 -7.18 -2.13
N TYR A 139 14.16 -8.39 -2.63
CA TYR A 139 15.15 -9.21 -3.35
C TYR A 139 15.33 -8.80 -4.82
N GLY A 140 14.46 -7.94 -5.37
CA GLY A 140 14.57 -7.43 -6.75
C GLY A 140 14.35 -8.51 -7.83
N GLU A 141 13.55 -9.53 -7.55
CA GLU A 141 13.31 -10.67 -8.46
C GLU A 141 12.33 -10.35 -9.60
N TYR A 142 11.58 -9.25 -9.51
CA TYR A 142 10.46 -8.95 -10.40
C TYR A 142 10.84 -8.16 -11.66
N VAL A 143 12.13 -7.86 -11.85
CA VAL A 143 12.63 -7.12 -13.03
C VAL A 143 13.89 -7.78 -13.58
N THR A 144 14.16 -7.49 -14.85
CA THR A 144 15.42 -7.88 -15.46
C THR A 144 16.49 -6.83 -15.17
N TRP A 145 17.56 -7.21 -14.51
CA TRP A 145 18.69 -6.34 -14.18
C TRP A 145 19.70 -6.31 -15.32
N PRO A 146 20.41 -5.17 -15.53
CA PRO A 146 21.48 -5.09 -16.53
C PRO A 146 22.62 -6.07 -16.29
N SER A 147 22.86 -6.46 -15.03
CA SER A 147 23.86 -7.45 -14.62
C SER A 147 23.55 -7.98 -13.21
N GLU A 148 24.08 -9.14 -12.85
CA GLU A 148 24.02 -9.66 -11.48
C GLU A 148 24.65 -8.70 -10.47
N ALA A 149 25.75 -8.03 -10.83
CA ALA A 149 26.38 -7.02 -9.97
C ALA A 149 25.43 -5.84 -9.69
N ALA A 150 24.62 -5.41 -10.68
CA ALA A 150 23.63 -4.35 -10.48
C ALA A 150 22.53 -4.80 -9.51
N LYS A 151 22.04 -6.03 -9.63
CA LYS A 151 21.06 -6.62 -8.72
C LYS A 151 21.61 -6.72 -7.30
N GLU A 152 22.82 -7.24 -7.15
CA GLU A 152 23.48 -7.38 -5.84
C GLU A 152 23.71 -6.03 -5.16
N ASN A 153 24.14 -5.01 -5.91
CA ASN A 153 24.32 -3.66 -5.39
C ASN A 153 23.01 -3.05 -4.92
N ASN A 154 21.92 -3.24 -5.68
CA ASN A 154 20.59 -2.81 -5.28
C ASN A 154 20.14 -3.51 -4.00
N PHE A 155 20.33 -4.83 -3.90
CA PHE A 155 19.97 -5.60 -2.71
C PHE A 155 20.75 -5.14 -1.47
N LYS A 156 22.06 -4.82 -1.62
CA LYS A 156 22.86 -4.24 -0.54
C LYS A 156 22.32 -2.87 -0.13
N ALA A 157 21.94 -2.04 -1.10
CA ALA A 157 21.36 -0.72 -0.83
C ALA A 157 20.02 -0.85 -0.09
N ILE A 158 19.12 -1.75 -0.50
CA ILE A 158 17.85 -1.99 0.18
C ILE A 158 18.07 -2.40 1.64
N LYS A 159 19.02 -3.29 1.92
CA LYS A 159 19.34 -3.68 3.30
C LYS A 159 19.81 -2.48 4.14
N SER A 160 20.57 -1.55 3.55
CA SER A 160 21.02 -0.33 4.23
C SER A 160 19.88 0.60 4.59
N LEU A 161 18.83 0.69 3.73
CA LEU A 161 17.68 1.57 3.94
C LEU A 161 16.97 1.31 5.27
N TYR A 162 16.87 0.05 5.69
CA TYR A 162 16.25 -0.29 6.97
C TYR A 162 17.00 0.34 8.14
N GLY A 163 18.32 0.30 8.11
CA GLY A 163 19.18 0.99 9.10
C GLY A 163 19.02 2.51 9.03
N GLU A 164 18.94 3.08 7.82
CA GLU A 164 18.80 4.52 7.59
C GLU A 164 17.49 5.07 8.15
N ILE A 165 16.40 4.28 8.15
CA ILE A 165 15.11 4.62 8.77
C ILE A 165 15.01 4.13 10.23
N GLY A 166 16.12 3.67 10.80
CA GLY A 166 16.25 3.33 12.22
C GLY A 166 15.66 2.00 12.64
N PHE A 167 15.53 1.02 11.71
CA PHE A 167 15.14 -0.34 12.01
C PHE A 167 16.35 -1.28 12.07
N ASN A 168 16.31 -2.23 12.99
CA ASN A 168 17.26 -3.33 13.06
C ASN A 168 16.77 -4.43 12.10
N LEU A 169 17.47 -4.61 10.98
CA LEU A 169 17.15 -5.64 10.00
C LEU A 169 17.68 -7.00 10.49
N LEU A 170 16.79 -7.96 10.63
CA LEU A 170 17.11 -9.33 11.02
C LEU A 170 17.33 -10.20 9.78
N LEU A 171 18.50 -10.83 9.68
CA LEU A 171 18.95 -11.63 8.54
C LEU A 171 19.32 -13.04 8.98
N ASN A 172 18.31 -13.87 9.34
CA ASN A 172 18.52 -15.27 9.76
C ASN A 172 19.45 -15.42 10.99
N GLU A 173 19.33 -14.53 11.92
CA GLU A 173 20.08 -14.51 13.19
C GLU A 173 19.29 -15.20 14.31
#